data_a5b3206e98d32bf709fcaa87f1894b0b
#
_entry.id   a5b3206e98d32bf709fcaa87f1894b0b
#
_cell.length_a   1.000
_cell.length_b   1.000
_cell.length_c   1.000
_cell.angle_alpha   90.00
_cell.angle_beta   90.00
_cell.angle_gamma   90.00
#
_symmetry.space_group_name_H-M   'P 1'
#
loop_
_entity.id
_entity.type
_entity.pdbx_description
1 polymer ?
#
loop_
_entity_poly.entity_id
_entity_poly.type
_entity_poly.pdbx_seq_one_letter_code
_entity_poly.pdbx_strand_id
1 'polypeptide(L)'
;QVQLVESGGGLVQAGGSLRLSCAASERTASNYVMGWFRQAPGKEREFVAFISRTGGSTYYADSVKGRFTVSRDGAKNTVYLQMNTMKPEDTAVYYCAASLYIRNYYEGTNYAYWGQGTQVTVSSHHHHHHEPEA
;
A
#
# COMPACT_ATOMS: atom_id res chain seq x y z
N GLN A 1 -21.16 -4.92 0.64
CA GLN A 1 -20.38 -3.80 0.14
C GLN A 1 -19.55 -3.18 1.22
N VAL A 2 -18.28 -3.17 1.05
CA VAL A 2 -17.38 -2.58 2.02
C VAL A 2 -16.79 -1.31 1.40
N GLN A 3 -16.65 -0.26 2.22
CA GLN A 3 -15.98 0.95 1.80
C GLN A 3 -14.60 0.97 2.44
N LEU A 4 -13.61 1.37 1.68
CA LEU A 4 -12.22 1.36 2.11
C LEU A 4 -11.68 2.77 2.07
N VAL A 5 -10.95 3.16 3.13
CA VAL A 5 -10.36 4.48 3.23
C VAL A 5 -8.89 4.34 3.58
N GLU A 6 -8.02 4.80 2.69
CA GLU A 6 -6.58 4.80 2.93
C GLU A 6 -6.17 6.07 3.66
N SER A 7 -5.15 5.97 4.46
CA SER A 7 -4.53 7.12 5.13
C SER A 7 -3.06 6.83 5.39
N GLY A 8 -2.33 7.84 5.80
CA GLY A 8 -0.93 7.70 6.17
C GLY A 8 0.06 8.09 5.09
N GLY A 9 -0.43 8.50 3.92
CA GLY A 9 0.44 8.95 2.86
C GLY A 9 1.07 10.30 3.17
N GLY A 10 1.98 10.70 2.31
CA GLY A 10 2.66 11.97 2.47
C GLY A 10 4.02 11.96 1.85
N LEU A 11 4.84 12.91 2.27
CA LEU A 11 6.18 13.09 1.76
C LEU A 11 7.18 12.45 2.72
N VAL A 12 8.13 11.70 2.17
CA VAL A 12 9.18 11.11 2.98
C VAL A 12 10.47 11.20 2.17
N GLN A 13 11.61 11.28 2.86
CA GLN A 13 12.90 11.27 2.18
C GLN A 13 13.29 9.85 1.82
N ALA A 14 14.09 9.70 0.78
CA ALA A 14 14.62 8.40 0.39
C ALA A 14 15.34 7.76 1.59
N GLY A 15 15.11 6.48 1.78
CA GLY A 15 15.62 5.75 2.94
C GLY A 15 14.70 5.79 4.13
N GLY A 16 13.70 6.65 4.12
CA GLY A 16 12.77 6.77 5.24
C GLY A 16 11.66 5.73 5.20
N SER A 17 10.68 5.92 6.09
CA SER A 17 9.58 4.97 6.27
C SER A 17 8.24 5.69 6.37
N LEU A 18 7.20 5.00 5.92
CA LEU A 18 5.82 5.42 6.12
C LEU A 18 5.00 4.18 6.42
N ARG A 19 3.90 4.35 7.12
CA ARG A 19 2.93 3.28 7.30
C ARG A 19 1.58 3.74 6.78
N LEU A 20 1.05 3.05 5.79
CA LEU A 20 -0.29 3.31 5.27
C LEU A 20 -1.29 2.45 6.02
N SER A 21 -2.50 2.97 6.17
CA SER A 21 -3.60 2.25 6.77
C SER A 21 -4.76 2.19 5.78
N CYS A 22 -5.49 1.11 5.81
CA CYS A 22 -6.72 0.96 5.04
C CYS A 22 -7.80 0.51 6.01
N ALA A 23 -8.72 1.41 6.30
CA ALA A 23 -9.81 1.12 7.23
C ALA A 23 -11.02 0.70 6.43
N ALA A 24 -11.65 -0.38 6.85
CA ALA A 24 -12.86 -0.89 6.20
C ALA A 24 -14.10 -0.51 7.03
N SER A 25 -15.18 -0.21 6.31
CA SER A 25 -16.38 0.31 6.95
C SER A 25 -17.19 -0.74 7.69
N GLU A 26 -17.02 -2.02 7.36
CA GLU A 26 -17.87 -3.05 7.92
C GLU A 26 -17.11 -3.92 8.89
N ARG A 27 -17.78 -4.35 9.94
CA ARG A 27 -17.17 -5.23 10.91
C ARG A 27 -16.82 -6.58 10.34
N THR A 28 -17.43 -6.95 9.23
CA THR A 28 -17.12 -8.23 8.59
C THR A 28 -15.95 -8.12 7.63
N ALA A 29 -15.20 -7.03 7.70
CA ALA A 29 -14.07 -6.84 6.80
C ALA A 29 -13.05 -7.98 6.89
N SER A 30 -12.97 -8.67 8.03
CA SER A 30 -12.06 -9.81 8.16
C SER A 30 -12.42 -10.97 7.24
N ASN A 31 -13.59 -10.92 6.59
CA ASN A 31 -13.94 -11.94 5.61
C ASN A 31 -13.35 -11.64 4.24
N TYR A 32 -12.72 -10.49 4.08
CA TYR A 32 -12.20 -10.07 2.79
C TYR A 32 -10.70 -10.32 2.70
N VAL A 33 -10.25 -10.77 1.55
CA VAL A 33 -8.82 -10.71 1.23
C VAL A 33 -8.53 -9.28 0.80
N MET A 34 -7.31 -8.81 1.04
CA MET A 34 -6.96 -7.43 0.79
C MET A 34 -5.69 -7.35 -0.03
N GLY A 35 -5.65 -6.39 -0.94
CA GLY A 35 -4.47 -6.13 -1.73
C GLY A 35 -4.11 -4.65 -1.67
N TRP A 36 -2.83 -4.37 -1.84
CA TRP A 36 -2.31 -3.02 -2.03
C TRP A 36 -1.78 -2.92 -3.45
N PHE A 37 -2.13 -1.83 -4.10
CA PHE A 37 -1.70 -1.52 -5.46
C PHE A 37 -1.18 -0.10 -5.47
N ARG A 38 -0.41 0.26 -6.49
CA ARG A 38 0.07 1.63 -6.62
C ARG A 38 0.08 2.04 -8.08
N GLN A 39 -0.04 3.33 -8.32
CA GLN A 39 0.00 3.87 -9.67
C GLN A 39 0.84 5.13 -9.68
N ALA A 40 1.97 5.07 -10.37
CA ALA A 40 2.84 6.22 -10.57
C ALA A 40 2.35 7.03 -11.76
N PRO A 41 2.69 8.31 -11.85
CA PRO A 41 2.25 9.14 -12.96
C PRO A 41 2.68 8.55 -14.30
N GLY A 42 1.73 8.44 -15.21
CA GLY A 42 2.01 7.94 -16.55
C GLY A 42 2.22 6.45 -16.65
N LYS A 43 2.05 5.71 -15.56
CA LYS A 43 2.25 4.27 -15.58
C LYS A 43 0.97 3.55 -15.22
N GLU A 44 0.94 2.25 -15.48
CA GLU A 44 -0.21 1.44 -15.14
C GLU A 44 -0.18 1.10 -13.67
N ARG A 45 -1.35 0.81 -13.11
CA ARG A 45 -1.46 0.36 -11.74
C ARG A 45 -0.76 -0.97 -11.59
N GLU A 46 0.02 -1.12 -10.53
CA GLU A 46 0.77 -2.35 -10.31
C GLU A 46 0.52 -2.90 -8.92
N PHE A 47 0.63 -4.20 -8.79
CA PHE A 47 0.47 -4.92 -7.53
C PHE A 47 1.63 -4.60 -6.60
N VAL A 48 1.33 -4.47 -5.31
CA VAL A 48 2.33 -4.23 -4.27
C VAL A 48 2.35 -5.37 -3.26
N ALA A 49 1.21 -5.66 -2.64
CA ALA A 49 1.17 -6.66 -1.57
C ALA A 49 -0.23 -7.24 -1.42
N PHE A 50 -0.30 -8.44 -0.87
CA PHE A 50 -1.54 -9.18 -0.64
C PHE A 50 -1.52 -9.78 0.75
N ILE A 51 -2.69 -9.79 1.40
CA ILE A 51 -2.85 -10.47 2.67
C ILE A 51 -4.16 -11.25 2.67
N SER A 52 -4.09 -12.48 3.16
CA SER A 52 -5.26 -13.34 3.24
C SER A 52 -6.20 -12.90 4.35
N ARG A 53 -7.39 -13.51 4.42
CA ARG A 53 -8.40 -13.14 5.41
C ARG A 53 -7.89 -13.21 6.83
N THR A 54 -7.17 -14.27 7.15
CA THR A 54 -6.66 -14.46 8.50
C THR A 54 -5.37 -13.71 8.75
N GLY A 55 -4.73 -13.21 7.68
CA GLY A 55 -3.41 -12.61 7.80
C GLY A 55 -2.28 -13.63 7.76
N GLY A 56 -2.60 -14.91 7.59
CA GLY A 56 -1.58 -15.96 7.63
C GLY A 56 -0.78 -16.09 6.35
N SER A 57 -1.25 -15.54 5.23
CA SER A 57 -0.53 -15.60 3.97
C SER A 57 -0.35 -14.21 3.42
N THR A 58 0.88 -13.87 3.06
CA THR A 58 1.20 -12.59 2.47
C THR A 58 2.06 -12.81 1.23
N TYR A 59 1.86 -11.98 0.22
CA TYR A 59 2.65 -12.03 -1.00
C TYR A 59 3.03 -10.62 -1.39
N TYR A 60 4.16 -10.45 -2.03
CA TYR A 60 4.70 -9.13 -2.36
C TYR A 60 5.22 -9.10 -3.79
N ALA A 61 5.14 -7.92 -4.41
CA ALA A 61 5.82 -7.70 -5.67
C ALA A 61 7.33 -7.75 -5.43
N ASP A 62 8.08 -8.21 -6.42
CA ASP A 62 9.53 -8.33 -6.27
C ASP A 62 10.18 -7.01 -5.93
N SER A 63 9.67 -5.91 -6.45
CA SER A 63 10.25 -4.58 -6.22
C SER A 63 10.17 -4.11 -4.78
N VAL A 64 9.29 -4.71 -3.95
CA VAL A 64 9.11 -4.27 -2.57
C VAL A 64 9.45 -5.34 -1.55
N LYS A 65 9.78 -6.55 -1.97
CA LYS A 65 10.12 -7.63 -1.03
C LYS A 65 11.26 -7.19 -0.13
N GLY A 66 11.13 -7.51 1.14
CA GLY A 66 12.17 -7.15 2.13
C GLY A 66 12.10 -5.73 2.61
N ARG A 67 11.32 -4.88 1.98
CA ARG A 67 11.18 -3.48 2.39
C ARG A 67 9.77 -3.17 2.90
N PHE A 68 8.75 -3.77 2.31
CA PHE A 68 7.36 -3.51 2.68
C PHE A 68 6.79 -4.73 3.39
N THR A 69 5.92 -4.48 4.35
CA THR A 69 5.24 -5.54 5.10
C THR A 69 3.76 -5.21 5.20
N VAL A 70 2.91 -6.16 4.82
CA VAL A 70 1.47 -6.00 4.96
C VAL A 70 1.02 -6.78 6.19
N SER A 71 0.10 -6.19 6.96
CA SER A 71 -0.44 -6.83 8.14
C SER A 71 -1.88 -6.38 8.34
N ARG A 72 -2.61 -7.03 9.23
CA ARG A 72 -3.96 -6.61 9.51
C ARG A 72 -4.28 -6.74 10.99
N ASP A 73 -5.16 -5.83 11.46
CA ASP A 73 -5.68 -5.84 12.81
C ASP A 73 -7.18 -6.04 12.70
N GLY A 74 -7.63 -7.26 12.96
CA GLY A 74 -9.05 -7.59 12.81
C GLY A 74 -9.95 -6.83 13.77
N ALA A 75 -9.47 -6.50 14.97
CA ALA A 75 -10.26 -5.75 15.92
C ALA A 75 -10.53 -4.33 15.45
N LYS A 76 -9.65 -3.77 14.63
CA LYS A 76 -9.82 -2.42 14.11
C LYS A 76 -10.32 -2.38 12.68
N ASN A 77 -10.59 -3.52 12.07
CA ASN A 77 -11.00 -3.61 10.66
C ASN A 77 -10.01 -2.83 9.76
N THR A 78 -8.74 -2.98 10.02
CA THR A 78 -7.72 -2.17 9.33
C THR A 78 -6.59 -3.07 8.83
N VAL A 79 -6.11 -2.75 7.64
CA VAL A 79 -4.94 -3.40 7.06
C VAL A 79 -3.86 -2.33 6.91
N TYR A 80 -2.62 -2.70 7.17
CA TYR A 80 -1.50 -1.77 7.14
C TYR A 80 -0.50 -2.17 6.08
N LEU A 81 0.19 -1.19 5.52
CA LEU A 81 1.35 -1.40 4.68
C LEU A 81 2.50 -0.60 5.28
N GLN A 82 3.44 -1.30 5.90
CA GLN A 82 4.63 -0.67 6.45
C GLN A 82 5.66 -0.60 5.33
N MET A 83 6.08 0.61 4.99
CA MET A 83 7.01 0.83 3.89
C MET A 83 8.31 1.36 4.45
N ASN A 84 9.36 0.55 4.38
CA ASN A 84 10.68 0.91 4.88
C ASN A 84 11.65 1.07 3.72
N THR A 85 12.76 1.73 3.97
CA THR A 85 13.84 1.91 2.99
C THR A 85 13.27 2.43 1.67
N MET A 86 12.51 3.52 1.77
CA MET A 86 11.77 4.01 0.62
C MET A 86 12.69 4.60 -0.43
N LYS A 87 12.29 4.43 -1.69
CA LYS A 87 13.07 4.86 -2.86
C LYS A 87 12.22 5.82 -3.68
N PRO A 88 12.85 6.71 -4.46
CA PRO A 88 12.07 7.62 -5.32
C PRO A 88 11.08 6.91 -6.23
N GLU A 89 11.42 5.70 -6.71
CA GLU A 89 10.52 4.94 -7.58
C GLU A 89 9.32 4.39 -6.84
N ASP A 90 9.24 4.51 -5.51
CA ASP A 90 8.05 4.14 -4.76
C ASP A 90 7.00 5.27 -4.77
N THR A 91 7.31 6.42 -5.35
CA THR A 91 6.37 7.53 -5.47
C THR A 91 5.18 7.13 -6.33
N ALA A 92 3.98 7.20 -5.78
CA ALA A 92 2.78 6.78 -6.47
C ALA A 92 1.56 7.09 -5.60
N VAL A 93 0.37 6.95 -6.19
CA VAL A 93 -0.85 6.88 -5.40
C VAL A 93 -1.02 5.40 -5.02
N TYR A 94 -1.22 5.14 -3.74
CA TYR A 94 -1.39 3.78 -3.22
C TYR A 94 -2.85 3.53 -2.93
N TYR A 95 -3.35 2.38 -3.38
CA TYR A 95 -4.74 1.99 -3.24
C TYR A 95 -4.82 0.69 -2.48
N CYS A 96 -5.80 0.56 -1.59
CA CYS A 96 -6.14 -0.75 -1.06
C CYS A 96 -7.38 -1.26 -1.78
N ALA A 97 -7.47 -2.57 -1.87
CA ALA A 97 -8.56 -3.24 -2.56
C ALA A 97 -8.98 -4.46 -1.76
N ALA A 98 -10.23 -4.86 -1.88
CA ALA A 98 -10.79 -5.96 -1.12
C ALA A 98 -11.69 -6.81 -1.98
N SER A 99 -11.79 -8.09 -1.64
CA SER A 99 -12.71 -9.00 -2.28
C SER A 99 -13.02 -10.15 -1.34
N LEU A 100 -14.23 -10.70 -1.43
CA LEU A 100 -14.55 -11.89 -0.64
C LEU A 100 -13.81 -13.10 -1.17
N TYR A 101 -13.53 -13.12 -2.44
CA TYR A 101 -12.97 -14.26 -3.13
C TYR A 101 -12.01 -13.73 -4.19
N ILE A 102 -10.83 -14.32 -4.31
CA ILE A 102 -9.84 -13.84 -5.27
C ILE A 102 -9.25 -15.01 -6.01
N ARG A 103 -9.05 -14.87 -7.32
CA ARG A 103 -8.44 -15.89 -8.12
C ARG A 103 -6.96 -15.61 -8.31
N ASN A 104 -6.64 -14.43 -8.80
CA ASN A 104 -5.25 -14.01 -8.96
C ASN A 104 -5.05 -12.76 -8.12
N TYR A 105 -4.31 -12.88 -7.03
CA TYR A 105 -4.17 -11.78 -6.07
C TYR A 105 -3.44 -10.57 -6.66
N TYR A 106 -2.66 -10.77 -7.70
CA TYR A 106 -1.86 -9.68 -8.27
C TYR A 106 -2.56 -8.93 -9.39
N GLU A 107 -3.78 -9.30 -9.75
CA GLU A 107 -4.52 -8.60 -10.79
C GLU A 107 -5.62 -7.76 -10.17
N GLY A 108 -5.50 -6.44 -10.36
CA GLY A 108 -6.48 -5.52 -9.78
C GLY A 108 -7.90 -5.77 -10.22
N THR A 109 -8.09 -6.26 -11.45
CA THR A 109 -9.43 -6.50 -11.98
C THR A 109 -10.17 -7.59 -11.22
N ASN A 110 -9.48 -8.37 -10.40
CA ASN A 110 -10.12 -9.40 -9.59
C ASN A 110 -10.64 -8.89 -8.25
N TYR A 111 -10.42 -7.62 -7.93
CA TYR A 111 -10.88 -7.06 -6.66
C TYR A 111 -12.15 -6.27 -6.86
N ALA A 112 -13.13 -6.52 -6.00
CA ALA A 112 -14.46 -5.91 -6.12
C ALA A 112 -14.53 -4.50 -5.57
N TYR A 113 -13.75 -4.20 -4.55
CA TYR A 113 -13.87 -2.92 -3.83
C TYR A 113 -12.51 -2.23 -3.76
N TRP A 114 -12.52 -0.91 -3.93
CA TRP A 114 -11.30 -0.11 -3.98
C TRP A 114 -11.46 1.14 -3.13
N GLY A 115 -10.38 1.53 -2.47
CA GLY A 115 -10.31 2.83 -1.85
C GLY A 115 -10.01 3.92 -2.86
N GLN A 116 -9.99 5.16 -2.41
CA GLN A 116 -9.76 6.30 -3.29
C GLN A 116 -8.29 6.59 -3.51
N GLY A 117 -7.44 6.03 -2.69
CA GLY A 117 -6.00 6.19 -2.83
C GLY A 117 -5.42 7.25 -1.91
N THR A 118 -4.15 7.11 -1.61
CA THR A 118 -3.40 8.09 -0.83
C THR A 118 -2.07 8.34 -1.53
N GLN A 119 -1.67 9.59 -1.66
CA GLN A 119 -0.44 9.95 -2.36
C GLN A 119 0.76 9.71 -1.46
N VAL A 120 1.78 9.05 -2.01
CA VAL A 120 3.07 8.87 -1.35
C VAL A 120 4.14 9.45 -2.28
N THR A 121 4.95 10.34 -1.75
CA THR A 121 6.03 10.97 -2.51
C THR A 121 7.33 10.76 -1.77
N VAL A 122 8.31 10.17 -2.45
CA VAL A 122 9.62 9.93 -1.88
C VAL A 122 10.61 10.86 -2.56
N SER A 123 11.19 11.77 -1.79
CA SER A 123 12.10 12.74 -2.35
C SER A 123 13.52 12.22 -2.27
N SER A 124 14.30 12.57 -3.27
CA SER A 124 15.72 12.30 -3.25
C SER A 124 16.35 13.23 -2.24
N HIS A 125 17.15 12.71 -1.32
CA HIS A 125 17.67 13.58 -0.28
C HIS A 125 19.07 14.03 -0.53
N HIS A 126 19.71 13.54 -1.54
CA HIS A 126 21.08 13.92 -1.73
C HIS A 126 21.22 15.32 -2.27
N HIS A 127 20.16 15.92 -2.77
CA HIS A 127 20.31 17.22 -3.33
C HIS A 127 20.39 18.31 -2.31
N HIS A 128 20.02 18.06 -1.07
CA HIS A 128 20.10 19.14 -0.19
C HIS A 128 21.39 19.31 0.49
N HIS A 129 22.35 18.47 0.34
CA HIS A 129 23.50 18.82 1.00
C HIS A 129 24.37 19.62 0.14
N HIS A 130 24.03 19.95 -1.03
CA HIS A 130 24.93 20.77 -1.62
C HIS A 130 24.48 22.12 -1.72
N GLU A 131 23.36 22.36 -1.28
CA GLU A 131 23.05 23.58 -1.34
C GLU A 131 23.83 24.44 -0.63
N PRO A 132 24.38 24.17 0.20
CA PRO A 132 25.01 25.16 0.87
C PRO A 132 26.14 25.65 0.15
N GLU A 133 26.46 25.16 -0.62
CA GLU A 133 27.44 25.53 -1.10
C GLU A 133 27.38 26.64 -1.52
N ALA A 134 26.81 26.98 -1.54
CA ALA A 134 26.78 28.19 -1.98
C ALA A 134 27.43 29.06 -1.59
#